data_528b18f43e82adaf37fe403f1b8cb83a
#
_entry.id   528b18f43e82adaf37fe403f1b8cb83a
#
_cell.length_a   1.000
_cell.length_b   1.000
_cell.length_c   1.000
_cell.angle_alpha   90.00
_cell.angle_beta   90.00
_cell.angle_gamma   90.00
#
_symmetry.space_group_name_H-M   'P 1'
#
loop_
_entity.id
_entity.type
_entity.pdbx_description
1 polymer ?
#
loop_
_entity_poly.entity_id
_entity_poly.type
_entity_poly.pdbx_seq_one_letter_code
_entity_poly.pdbx_strand_id
1 'polypeptide(L)'
;MTGISGAGKASALKAFEDLGFHAVDNLPLELLPNFASLVAASVEVERAVIVVDVREGPTLDQLPEILKSVRKQLPTRVVFLDAQDAVLVRRFSETRRPHPLGRSETVWRSIVEERQLLDPIRNVADTLIDTSNFNVHELRALIQTRFGHDDQSKQLLVSCLSFGFKNGVPLDADLVFDVRFLPNPHFVPEFRQKTGKDAKVAAYVRGFAQTDEFLNRVTDLMLYLLPHYVEEGKSYLTIAFGCTGGQHRSVMMAEEMAKRLKKAGYLVKALHRDIPR
;
A
#
# COMPACT_ATOMS: atom_id res chain seq x y z
N MET A 1 -4.12 -7.59 13.64
CA MET A 1 -3.92 -7.57 12.17
C MET A 1 -4.95 -8.48 11.51
N THR A 2 -5.55 -8.08 10.41
CA THR A 2 -6.47 -8.86 9.59
C THR A 2 -6.30 -8.48 8.12
N GLY A 3 -7.14 -8.99 7.23
CA GLY A 3 -7.12 -8.64 5.80
C GLY A 3 -7.50 -9.80 4.92
N ILE A 4 -7.62 -9.54 3.62
CA ILE A 4 -8.09 -10.50 2.62
C ILE A 4 -7.13 -11.70 2.54
N SER A 5 -7.67 -12.88 2.36
CA SER A 5 -6.90 -14.11 2.16
C SER A 5 -6.04 -13.99 0.90
N GLY A 6 -4.74 -14.30 1.02
CA GLY A 6 -3.77 -14.06 -0.04
C GLY A 6 -3.12 -12.66 -0.02
N ALA A 7 -3.56 -11.73 0.83
CA ALA A 7 -2.96 -10.41 0.97
C ALA A 7 -1.61 -10.39 1.73
N GLY A 8 -1.11 -11.54 2.21
CA GLY A 8 0.22 -11.65 2.82
C GLY A 8 0.25 -11.63 4.35
N LYS A 9 -0.88 -11.91 5.04
CA LYS A 9 -0.96 -11.94 6.51
C LYS A 9 0.16 -12.77 7.16
N ALA A 10 0.43 -13.98 6.66
CA ALA A 10 1.47 -14.85 7.22
C ALA A 10 2.88 -14.25 7.07
N SER A 11 3.18 -13.62 5.95
CA SER A 11 4.47 -12.94 5.74
C SER A 11 4.62 -11.71 6.62
N ALA A 12 3.53 -10.97 6.81
CA ALA A 12 3.50 -9.81 7.71
C ALA A 12 3.66 -10.24 9.17
N LEU A 13 2.98 -11.33 9.59
CA LEU A 13 3.10 -11.87 10.95
C LEU A 13 4.54 -12.22 11.27
N LYS A 14 5.21 -12.92 10.34
CA LYS A 14 6.63 -13.27 10.49
C LYS A 14 7.54 -12.04 10.57
N ALA A 15 7.23 -10.98 9.82
CA ALA A 15 7.96 -9.73 9.92
C ALA A 15 7.77 -9.04 11.29
N PHE A 16 6.60 -9.14 11.90
CA PHE A 16 6.37 -8.67 13.26
C PHE A 16 7.13 -9.50 14.31
N GLU A 17 7.20 -10.84 14.15
CA GLU A 17 8.03 -11.70 14.99
C GLU A 17 9.51 -11.29 14.96
N ASP A 18 10.03 -11.01 13.75
CA ASP A 18 11.42 -10.52 13.59
C ASP A 18 11.67 -9.15 14.27
N LEU A 19 10.61 -8.37 14.51
CA LEU A 19 10.66 -7.12 15.25
C LEU A 19 10.47 -7.30 16.78
N GLY A 20 10.41 -8.54 17.25
CA GLY A 20 10.24 -8.86 18.66
C GLY A 20 8.79 -8.77 19.19
N PHE A 21 7.78 -8.73 18.29
CA PHE A 21 6.40 -8.87 18.72
C PHE A 21 6.09 -10.31 19.13
N HIS A 22 5.35 -10.46 20.22
CA HIS A 22 4.71 -11.74 20.52
C HIS A 22 3.57 -11.99 19.53
N ALA A 23 3.79 -12.90 18.58
CA ALA A 23 2.89 -13.11 17.44
C ALA A 23 1.94 -14.29 17.72
N VAL A 24 0.65 -14.08 17.51
CA VAL A 24 -0.38 -15.09 17.63
C VAL A 24 -1.19 -15.16 16.34
N ASP A 25 -1.17 -16.32 15.69
CA ASP A 25 -1.95 -16.57 14.49
C ASP A 25 -3.32 -17.17 14.85
N ASN A 26 -4.36 -16.67 14.23
CA ASN A 26 -5.72 -17.23 14.31
C ASN A 26 -6.24 -17.40 15.76
N LEU A 27 -6.12 -16.35 16.58
CA LEU A 27 -6.72 -16.34 17.91
C LEU A 27 -8.24 -16.16 17.78
N PRO A 28 -9.07 -17.04 18.40
CA PRO A 28 -10.52 -16.85 18.45
C PRO A 28 -10.90 -15.49 19.05
N LEU A 29 -11.86 -14.81 18.42
CA LEU A 29 -12.25 -13.44 18.82
C LEU A 29 -12.68 -13.34 20.30
N GLU A 30 -13.34 -14.37 20.80
CA GLU A 30 -13.81 -14.45 22.18
C GLU A 30 -12.66 -14.41 23.21
N LEU A 31 -11.46 -14.87 22.79
CA LEU A 31 -10.27 -14.84 23.65
C LEU A 31 -9.49 -13.53 23.60
N LEU A 32 -9.82 -12.66 22.66
CA LEU A 32 -9.07 -11.41 22.45
C LEU A 32 -9.05 -10.49 23.71
N PRO A 33 -10.17 -10.29 24.44
CA PRO A 33 -10.15 -9.51 25.68
C PRO A 33 -9.29 -10.15 26.79
N ASN A 34 -9.35 -11.49 26.91
CA ASN A 34 -8.54 -12.21 27.89
C ASN A 34 -7.05 -12.13 27.55
N PHE A 35 -6.70 -12.29 26.27
CA PHE A 35 -5.33 -12.13 25.81
C PHE A 35 -4.81 -10.72 26.05
N ALA A 36 -5.63 -9.68 25.79
CA ALA A 36 -5.27 -8.31 26.07
C ALA A 36 -4.98 -8.07 27.56
N SER A 37 -5.80 -8.67 28.44
CA SER A 37 -5.56 -8.59 29.90
C SER A 37 -4.25 -9.28 30.31
N LEU A 38 -3.92 -10.42 29.70
CA LEU A 38 -2.64 -11.13 29.94
C LEU A 38 -1.45 -10.29 29.47
N VAL A 39 -1.52 -9.69 28.29
CA VAL A 39 -0.47 -8.82 27.77
C VAL A 39 -0.31 -7.57 28.67
N ALA A 40 -1.41 -6.95 29.12
CA ALA A 40 -1.38 -5.82 30.01
C ALA A 40 -0.72 -6.11 31.36
N ALA A 41 -0.85 -7.34 31.85
CA ALA A 41 -0.25 -7.78 33.13
C ALA A 41 1.17 -8.35 32.98
N SER A 42 1.63 -8.60 31.75
CA SER A 42 2.94 -9.18 31.46
C SER A 42 4.05 -8.13 31.52
N VAL A 43 5.16 -8.46 32.17
CA VAL A 43 6.40 -7.66 32.13
C VAL A 43 7.28 -8.09 30.95
N GLU A 44 7.09 -9.31 30.45
CA GLU A 44 7.92 -9.89 29.39
C GLU A 44 7.41 -9.57 27.97
N VAL A 45 6.09 -9.31 27.83
CA VAL A 45 5.45 -9.05 26.54
C VAL A 45 5.20 -7.55 26.39
N GLU A 46 6.16 -6.82 25.83
CA GLU A 46 6.00 -5.39 25.54
C GLU A 46 5.08 -5.12 24.36
N ARG A 47 5.12 -5.99 23.34
CA ARG A 47 4.41 -5.80 22.07
C ARG A 47 3.84 -7.12 21.59
N ALA A 48 2.58 -7.12 21.19
CA ALA A 48 1.93 -8.30 20.64
C ALA A 48 1.26 -8.00 19.29
N VAL A 49 1.20 -8.97 18.40
CA VAL A 49 0.43 -8.95 17.17
C VAL A 49 -0.45 -10.19 17.08
N ILE A 50 -1.72 -9.97 16.82
CA ILE A 50 -2.71 -11.03 16.69
C ILE A 50 -3.28 -10.99 15.28
N VAL A 51 -3.34 -12.15 14.62
CA VAL A 51 -4.06 -12.29 13.34
C VAL A 51 -5.46 -12.78 13.62
N VAL A 52 -6.44 -12.04 13.11
CA VAL A 52 -7.85 -12.43 13.05
C VAL A 52 -8.17 -12.75 11.60
N ASP A 53 -8.72 -13.92 11.35
CA ASP A 53 -8.98 -14.44 10.01
C ASP A 53 -10.50 -14.51 9.71
N VAL A 54 -10.88 -14.47 8.43
CA VAL A 54 -12.25 -14.64 7.97
C VAL A 54 -12.90 -15.97 8.43
N ARG A 55 -12.10 -16.93 8.84
CA ARG A 55 -12.58 -18.23 9.40
C ARG A 55 -13.43 -18.09 10.65
N GLU A 56 -13.35 -16.95 11.35
CA GLU A 56 -14.23 -16.63 12.48
C GLU A 56 -15.71 -16.46 12.06
N GLY A 57 -15.97 -16.32 10.74
CA GLY A 57 -17.34 -16.28 10.21
C GLY A 57 -18.18 -15.14 10.79
N PRO A 58 -19.45 -15.44 11.19
CA PRO A 58 -20.38 -14.41 11.70
C PRO A 58 -19.91 -13.70 12.98
N THR A 59 -18.97 -14.28 13.74
CA THR A 59 -18.46 -13.64 14.96
C THR A 59 -17.60 -12.40 14.64
N LEU A 60 -17.17 -12.22 13.39
CA LEU A 60 -16.47 -11.02 12.94
C LEU A 60 -17.26 -9.73 13.13
N ASP A 61 -18.58 -9.79 13.12
CA ASP A 61 -19.46 -8.64 13.37
C ASP A 61 -19.28 -8.06 14.79
N GLN A 62 -18.81 -8.87 15.73
CA GLN A 62 -18.55 -8.46 17.11
C GLN A 62 -17.19 -7.79 17.30
N LEU A 63 -16.28 -7.89 16.30
CA LEU A 63 -14.91 -7.37 16.42
C LEU A 63 -14.85 -5.86 16.74
N PRO A 64 -15.68 -4.97 16.18
CA PRO A 64 -15.65 -3.55 16.55
C PRO A 64 -15.92 -3.30 18.04
N GLU A 65 -16.85 -4.03 18.64
CA GLU A 65 -17.15 -3.91 20.07
C GLU A 65 -16.06 -4.52 20.95
N ILE A 66 -15.52 -5.66 20.56
CA ILE A 66 -14.38 -6.29 21.23
C ILE A 66 -13.17 -5.34 21.21
N LEU A 67 -12.88 -4.72 20.06
CA LEU A 67 -11.80 -3.74 19.91
C LEU A 67 -11.98 -2.53 20.82
N LYS A 68 -13.20 -2.03 21.00
CA LYS A 68 -13.47 -0.96 21.98
C LYS A 68 -13.09 -1.37 23.41
N SER A 69 -13.37 -2.60 23.79
CA SER A 69 -12.99 -3.15 25.09
C SER A 69 -11.47 -3.32 25.23
N VAL A 70 -10.81 -3.85 24.21
CA VAL A 70 -9.35 -4.04 24.19
C VAL A 70 -8.62 -2.69 24.23
N ARG A 71 -9.08 -1.69 23.48
CA ARG A 71 -8.50 -0.33 23.45
C ARG A 71 -8.58 0.41 24.79
N LYS A 72 -9.50 0.01 25.67
CA LYS A 72 -9.55 0.54 27.04
C LYS A 72 -8.43 -0.03 27.94
N GLN A 73 -7.90 -1.20 27.60
CA GLN A 73 -6.88 -1.91 28.37
C GLN A 73 -5.48 -1.62 27.84
N LEU A 74 -5.32 -1.57 26.52
CA LEU A 74 -4.03 -1.45 25.84
C LEU A 74 -4.12 -0.52 24.62
N PRO A 75 -3.07 0.27 24.34
CA PRO A 75 -2.91 0.95 23.04
C PRO A 75 -2.93 -0.06 21.92
N THR A 76 -3.97 -0.04 21.08
CA THR A 76 -4.20 -1.05 20.06
C THR A 76 -4.39 -0.42 18.70
N ARG A 77 -3.71 -0.95 17.68
CA ARG A 77 -3.86 -0.59 16.26
C ARG A 77 -4.38 -1.75 15.45
N VAL A 78 -5.34 -1.48 14.59
CA VAL A 78 -5.89 -2.43 13.63
C VAL A 78 -5.18 -2.23 12.29
N VAL A 79 -4.44 -3.25 11.86
CA VAL A 79 -3.77 -3.28 10.55
C VAL A 79 -4.57 -4.19 9.63
N PHE A 80 -5.00 -3.67 8.49
CA PHE A 80 -5.72 -4.40 7.45
C PHE A 80 -4.85 -4.55 6.20
N LEU A 81 -4.60 -5.79 5.77
CA LEU A 81 -3.91 -6.08 4.53
C LEU A 81 -4.90 -6.34 3.41
N ASP A 82 -4.68 -5.69 2.28
CA ASP A 82 -5.50 -5.84 1.07
C ASP A 82 -4.62 -6.10 -0.16
N ALA A 83 -5.23 -6.53 -1.25
CA ALA A 83 -4.64 -6.56 -2.58
C ALA A 83 -5.75 -6.56 -3.63
N GLN A 84 -5.41 -6.17 -4.86
CA GLN A 84 -6.33 -6.23 -6.00
C GLN A 84 -6.79 -7.67 -6.26
N ASP A 85 -8.05 -7.85 -6.66
CA ASP A 85 -8.65 -9.17 -6.86
C ASP A 85 -7.87 -10.03 -7.87
N ALA A 86 -7.41 -9.42 -8.96
CA ALA A 86 -6.58 -10.11 -9.96
C ALA A 86 -5.26 -10.64 -9.37
N VAL A 87 -4.68 -9.91 -8.42
CA VAL A 87 -3.45 -10.32 -7.73
C VAL A 87 -3.75 -11.46 -6.76
N LEU A 88 -4.86 -11.37 -6.03
CA LEU A 88 -5.30 -12.42 -5.09
C LEU A 88 -5.58 -13.73 -5.84
N VAL A 89 -6.35 -13.67 -6.93
CA VAL A 89 -6.63 -14.84 -7.78
C VAL A 89 -5.34 -15.50 -8.27
N ARG A 90 -4.38 -14.70 -8.76
CA ARG A 90 -3.06 -15.19 -9.18
C ARG A 90 -2.31 -15.87 -8.03
N ARG A 91 -2.24 -15.24 -6.85
CA ARG A 91 -1.56 -15.80 -5.68
C ARG A 91 -2.16 -17.11 -5.22
N PHE A 92 -3.49 -17.25 -5.26
CA PHE A 92 -4.16 -18.53 -4.98
C PHE A 92 -3.81 -19.60 -6.00
N SER A 93 -3.75 -19.26 -7.29
CA SER A 93 -3.35 -20.19 -8.35
C SER A 93 -1.91 -20.68 -8.17
N GLU A 94 -0.99 -19.79 -7.78
CA GLU A 94 0.41 -20.12 -7.52
C GLU A 94 0.61 -21.03 -6.29
N THR A 95 -0.14 -20.77 -5.21
CA THR A 95 0.03 -21.50 -3.94
C THR A 95 -0.74 -22.80 -3.90
N ARG A 96 -1.66 -23.05 -4.83
CA ARG A 96 -2.52 -24.26 -4.89
C ARG A 96 -3.27 -24.54 -3.57
N ARG A 97 -3.52 -23.52 -2.77
CA ARG A 97 -4.30 -23.63 -1.53
C ARG A 97 -5.75 -23.26 -1.79
N PRO A 98 -6.72 -24.01 -1.23
CA PRO A 98 -8.12 -23.60 -1.31
C PRO A 98 -8.34 -22.29 -0.53
N HIS A 99 -9.26 -21.46 -1.02
CA HIS A 99 -9.68 -20.29 -0.28
C HIS A 99 -10.41 -20.69 1.00
N PRO A 100 -10.22 -19.98 2.15
CA PRO A 100 -10.86 -20.36 3.42
C PRO A 100 -12.39 -20.50 3.34
N LEU A 101 -13.05 -19.67 2.54
CA LEU A 101 -14.51 -19.72 2.29
C LEU A 101 -14.87 -20.65 1.10
N GLY A 102 -13.90 -21.07 0.31
CA GLY A 102 -14.11 -21.79 -0.96
C GLY A 102 -14.32 -23.27 -0.80
N ARG A 103 -15.52 -23.73 -0.38
CA ARG A 103 -15.85 -25.17 -0.37
C ARG A 103 -16.47 -25.70 -1.67
N SER A 104 -16.99 -24.81 -2.56
CA SER A 104 -17.69 -25.22 -3.79
C SER A 104 -17.71 -24.16 -4.89
N GLU A 105 -17.03 -23.02 -4.74
CA GLU A 105 -17.10 -21.89 -5.66
C GLU A 105 -15.74 -21.51 -6.28
N THR A 106 -15.77 -20.59 -7.24
CA THR A 106 -14.53 -20.07 -7.81
C THR A 106 -13.79 -19.19 -6.80
N VAL A 107 -12.45 -19.15 -6.88
CA VAL A 107 -11.61 -18.30 -6.01
C VAL A 107 -12.08 -16.83 -6.07
N TRP A 108 -12.46 -16.34 -7.23
CA TRP A 108 -12.94 -14.97 -7.40
C TRP A 108 -14.21 -14.69 -6.56
N ARG A 109 -15.20 -15.60 -6.59
CA ARG A 109 -16.43 -15.45 -5.77
C ARG A 109 -16.12 -15.46 -4.28
N SER A 110 -15.25 -16.37 -3.85
CA SER A 110 -14.83 -16.43 -2.45
C SER A 110 -14.12 -15.15 -1.99
N ILE A 111 -13.34 -14.51 -2.86
CA ILE A 111 -12.71 -13.20 -2.57
C ILE A 111 -13.78 -12.11 -2.42
N VAL A 112 -14.76 -12.06 -3.31
CA VAL A 112 -15.84 -11.06 -3.23
C VAL A 112 -16.66 -11.23 -1.94
N GLU A 113 -16.98 -12.46 -1.57
CA GLU A 113 -17.69 -12.77 -0.32
C GLU A 113 -16.84 -12.39 0.90
N GLU A 114 -15.55 -12.71 0.91
CA GLU A 114 -14.62 -12.33 1.99
C GLU A 114 -14.54 -10.81 2.15
N ARG A 115 -14.52 -10.05 1.07
CA ARG A 115 -14.54 -8.58 1.12
C ARG A 115 -15.77 -8.05 1.82
N GLN A 116 -16.94 -8.59 1.51
CA GLN A 116 -18.19 -8.19 2.16
C GLN A 116 -18.17 -8.47 3.67
N LEU A 117 -17.68 -9.63 4.06
CA LEU A 117 -17.54 -10.02 5.47
C LEU A 117 -16.53 -9.14 6.24
N LEU A 118 -15.46 -8.72 5.58
CA LEU A 118 -14.40 -7.93 6.21
C LEU A 118 -14.56 -6.43 6.06
N ASP A 119 -15.54 -5.93 5.29
CA ASP A 119 -15.75 -4.49 5.08
C ASP A 119 -15.98 -3.70 6.38
N PRO A 120 -16.77 -4.17 7.36
CA PRO A 120 -16.90 -3.48 8.64
C PRO A 120 -15.57 -3.30 9.38
N ILE A 121 -14.67 -4.28 9.26
CA ILE A 121 -13.35 -4.24 9.91
C ILE A 121 -12.41 -3.34 9.14
N ARG A 122 -12.47 -3.38 7.82
CA ARG A 122 -11.70 -2.51 6.95
C ARG A 122 -11.97 -1.02 7.24
N ASN A 123 -13.23 -0.69 7.50
CA ASN A 123 -13.66 0.68 7.80
C ASN A 123 -13.19 1.21 9.16
N VAL A 124 -12.89 0.33 10.12
CA VAL A 124 -12.36 0.71 11.45
C VAL A 124 -10.85 0.45 11.57
N ALA A 125 -10.18 0.08 10.48
CA ALA A 125 -8.76 -0.14 10.47
C ALA A 125 -7.98 1.17 10.59
N ASP A 126 -7.01 1.22 11.51
CA ASP A 126 -6.12 2.36 11.69
C ASP A 126 -5.04 2.42 10.59
N THR A 127 -4.81 1.31 9.92
CA THR A 127 -3.78 1.18 8.89
C THR A 127 -4.25 0.20 7.81
N LEU A 128 -4.35 0.69 6.57
CA LEU A 128 -4.56 -0.14 5.38
C LEU A 128 -3.23 -0.34 4.65
N ILE A 129 -2.92 -1.58 4.27
CA ILE A 129 -1.73 -1.94 3.49
C ILE A 129 -2.17 -2.65 2.22
N ASP A 130 -2.10 -1.97 1.08
CA ASP A 130 -2.26 -2.60 -0.23
C ASP A 130 -0.96 -3.31 -0.62
N THR A 131 -1.01 -4.63 -0.69
CA THR A 131 0.12 -5.49 -1.03
C THR A 131 0.16 -5.89 -2.50
N SER A 132 -0.67 -5.31 -3.35
CA SER A 132 -0.81 -5.69 -4.77
C SER A 132 0.51 -5.68 -5.53
N ASN A 133 1.35 -4.70 -5.23
CA ASN A 133 2.64 -4.48 -5.89
C ASN A 133 3.84 -4.92 -5.03
N PHE A 134 3.61 -5.61 -3.92
CA PHE A 134 4.69 -6.05 -3.04
C PHE A 134 5.01 -7.53 -3.24
N ASN A 135 6.30 -7.83 -3.30
CA ASN A 135 6.81 -9.17 -3.00
C ASN A 135 6.97 -9.34 -1.47
N VAL A 136 7.33 -10.56 -1.05
CA VAL A 136 7.47 -10.88 0.39
C VAL A 136 8.53 -10.02 1.08
N HIS A 137 9.64 -9.71 0.39
CA HIS A 137 10.72 -8.90 0.95
C HIS A 137 10.32 -7.43 1.09
N GLU A 138 9.60 -6.90 0.12
CA GLU A 138 9.09 -5.52 0.15
C GLU A 138 8.05 -5.34 1.26
N LEU A 139 7.15 -6.32 1.45
CA LEU A 139 6.19 -6.29 2.56
C LEU A 139 6.91 -6.35 3.91
N ARG A 140 7.94 -7.22 4.05
CA ARG A 140 8.75 -7.32 5.27
C ARG A 140 9.46 -5.99 5.56
N ALA A 141 10.10 -5.39 4.57
CA ALA A 141 10.76 -4.10 4.71
C ALA A 141 9.78 -2.99 5.14
N LEU A 142 8.57 -2.98 4.57
CA LEU A 142 7.51 -2.04 4.96
C LEU A 142 7.13 -2.21 6.44
N ILE A 143 6.89 -3.45 6.89
CA ILE A 143 6.55 -3.75 8.29
C ILE A 143 7.68 -3.32 9.21
N GLN A 144 8.94 -3.63 8.87
CA GLN A 144 10.12 -3.25 9.65
C GLN A 144 10.24 -1.72 9.77
N THR A 145 10.09 -1.00 8.68
CA THR A 145 10.17 0.46 8.67
C THR A 145 9.03 1.10 9.48
N ARG A 146 7.84 0.51 9.43
CA ARG A 146 6.63 1.14 9.97
C ARG A 146 6.36 0.80 11.44
N PHE A 147 6.80 -0.37 11.88
CA PHE A 147 6.53 -0.90 13.23
C PHE A 147 7.81 -1.22 14.01
N GLY A 148 9.00 -0.94 13.47
CA GLY A 148 10.27 -1.06 14.17
C GLY A 148 10.42 -0.06 15.33
N HIS A 149 11.49 -0.20 16.10
CA HIS A 149 11.75 0.54 17.33
C HIS A 149 12.16 2.02 17.18
N ASP A 150 12.40 2.50 15.95
CA ASP A 150 12.72 3.91 15.75
C ASP A 150 11.46 4.78 15.77
N ASP A 151 11.52 5.85 16.53
CA ASP A 151 10.46 6.85 16.76
C ASP A 151 9.98 7.60 15.48
N GLN A 152 10.39 7.12 14.32
CA GLN A 152 9.98 7.59 12.98
C GLN A 152 8.77 6.82 12.42
N SER A 153 7.96 6.20 13.25
CA SER A 153 6.88 5.26 12.86
C SER A 153 5.65 5.89 12.19
N LYS A 154 5.69 7.17 11.82
CA LYS A 154 4.68 7.81 10.97
C LYS A 154 5.21 8.02 9.54
N GLN A 155 5.78 6.99 8.92
CA GLN A 155 6.25 7.14 7.54
C GLN A 155 5.11 6.94 6.56
N LEU A 156 4.77 8.03 5.88
CA LEU A 156 3.88 8.02 4.73
C LEU A 156 4.55 7.31 3.54
N LEU A 157 3.94 6.25 3.03
CA LEU A 157 4.39 5.60 1.80
C LEU A 157 3.87 6.37 0.60
N VAL A 158 4.76 6.98 -0.16
CA VAL A 158 4.43 7.75 -1.34
C VAL A 158 4.63 6.90 -2.60
N SER A 159 3.61 6.82 -3.45
CA SER A 159 3.68 6.21 -4.78
C SER A 159 3.66 7.33 -5.84
N CYS A 160 4.72 7.43 -6.64
CA CYS A 160 4.72 8.27 -7.84
C CYS A 160 4.30 7.40 -9.03
N LEU A 161 3.05 7.55 -9.49
CA LEU A 161 2.45 6.71 -10.51
C LEU A 161 2.41 7.41 -11.87
N SER A 162 2.90 6.76 -12.92
CA SER A 162 2.68 7.25 -14.28
C SER A 162 1.52 6.52 -14.96
N PHE A 163 0.70 7.28 -15.71
CA PHE A 163 -0.43 6.74 -16.45
C PHE A 163 -0.71 7.47 -17.77
N GLY A 164 -1.49 6.85 -18.63
CA GLY A 164 -2.02 7.43 -19.87
C GLY A 164 -3.50 7.75 -19.74
N PHE A 165 -3.88 9.00 -20.03
CA PHE A 165 -5.28 9.42 -20.03
C PHE A 165 -6.17 8.58 -20.95
N LYS A 166 -5.61 8.01 -22.05
CA LYS A 166 -6.35 7.11 -22.93
C LYS A 166 -6.91 5.86 -22.23
N ASN A 167 -6.30 5.45 -21.11
CA ASN A 167 -6.69 4.29 -20.32
C ASN A 167 -7.43 4.69 -19.03
N GLY A 168 -7.90 5.94 -18.92
CA GLY A 168 -8.56 6.49 -17.74
C GLY A 168 -7.60 6.94 -16.64
N VAL A 169 -8.11 7.70 -15.69
CA VAL A 169 -7.39 8.12 -14.48
C VAL A 169 -7.34 6.95 -13.50
N PRO A 170 -6.22 6.70 -12.80
CA PRO A 170 -6.15 5.69 -11.76
C PRO A 170 -7.14 5.99 -10.63
N LEU A 171 -7.87 4.97 -10.17
CA LEU A 171 -8.89 5.12 -9.14
C LEU A 171 -8.31 5.36 -7.73
N ASP A 172 -7.07 4.94 -7.54
CA ASP A 172 -6.30 5.03 -6.31
C ASP A 172 -5.38 6.27 -6.25
N ALA A 173 -5.52 7.21 -7.21
CA ALA A 173 -4.74 8.43 -7.22
C ALA A 173 -5.34 9.48 -6.27
N ASP A 174 -4.57 9.92 -5.29
CA ASP A 174 -4.93 11.05 -4.41
C ASP A 174 -4.70 12.40 -5.08
N LEU A 175 -3.60 12.53 -5.81
CA LEU A 175 -3.23 13.72 -6.55
C LEU A 175 -2.95 13.35 -8.01
N VAL A 176 -3.51 14.13 -8.94
CA VAL A 176 -3.35 13.88 -10.39
C VAL A 176 -2.81 15.14 -11.06
N PHE A 177 -1.68 14.98 -11.74
CA PHE A 177 -1.04 16.05 -12.54
C PHE A 177 -1.08 15.68 -14.02
N ASP A 178 -1.67 16.56 -14.81
CA ASP A 178 -1.64 16.46 -16.27
C ASP A 178 -0.34 17.07 -16.82
N VAL A 179 0.50 16.22 -17.40
CA VAL A 179 1.79 16.63 -17.99
C VAL A 179 1.77 16.64 -19.53
N ARG A 180 0.57 16.72 -20.15
CA ARG A 180 0.43 16.78 -21.62
C ARG A 180 0.91 18.10 -22.23
N PHE A 181 1.01 19.15 -21.44
CA PHE A 181 1.57 20.46 -21.86
C PHE A 181 3.06 20.38 -22.18
N LEU A 182 3.78 19.37 -21.70
CA LEU A 182 5.19 19.15 -22.01
C LEU A 182 5.36 18.65 -23.47
N PRO A 183 6.48 18.96 -24.11
CA PRO A 183 6.79 18.46 -25.45
C PRO A 183 6.71 16.95 -25.53
N ASN A 184 6.12 16.45 -26.62
CA ASN A 184 5.82 15.04 -26.76
C ASN A 184 6.94 14.25 -27.48
N PRO A 185 7.70 13.39 -26.78
CA PRO A 185 8.78 12.60 -27.39
C PRO A 185 8.30 11.68 -28.52
N HIS A 186 7.01 11.33 -28.56
CA HIS A 186 6.45 10.48 -29.61
C HIS A 186 6.61 11.03 -31.04
N PHE A 187 6.73 12.36 -31.18
CA PHE A 187 6.97 12.99 -32.48
C PHE A 187 8.42 12.86 -32.95
N VAL A 188 9.34 12.46 -32.08
CA VAL A 188 10.72 12.16 -32.46
C VAL A 188 10.82 10.68 -32.83
N PRO A 189 11.14 10.31 -34.09
CA PRO A 189 11.11 8.91 -34.54
C PRO A 189 11.94 7.96 -33.68
N GLU A 190 13.12 8.41 -33.20
CA GLU A 190 14.01 7.65 -32.35
C GLU A 190 13.42 7.29 -30.98
N PHE A 191 12.41 8.05 -30.50
CA PHE A 191 11.85 7.90 -29.16
C PHE A 191 10.51 7.17 -29.13
N ARG A 192 9.89 6.90 -30.27
CA ARG A 192 8.53 6.33 -30.34
C ARG A 192 8.35 5.02 -29.60
N GLN A 193 9.34 4.14 -29.68
CA GLN A 193 9.29 2.80 -29.07
C GLN A 193 9.98 2.74 -27.70
N LYS A 194 10.53 3.86 -27.25
CA LYS A 194 11.18 3.95 -25.95
C LYS A 194 10.21 4.44 -24.89
N THR A 195 10.65 4.44 -23.64
CA THR A 195 9.86 4.96 -22.53
C THR A 195 10.59 6.12 -21.84
N GLY A 196 9.91 6.80 -20.93
CA GLY A 196 10.52 7.85 -20.12
C GLY A 196 11.64 7.38 -19.18
N LYS A 197 11.88 6.05 -19.07
CA LYS A 197 13.06 5.49 -18.39
C LYS A 197 14.32 5.53 -19.22
N ASP A 198 14.20 5.62 -20.55
CA ASP A 198 15.36 5.78 -21.43
C ASP A 198 16.01 7.13 -21.19
N ALA A 199 17.35 7.13 -20.99
CA ALA A 199 18.08 8.35 -20.65
C ALA A 199 17.96 9.45 -21.70
N LYS A 200 17.90 9.10 -23.00
CA LYS A 200 17.75 10.07 -24.09
C LYS A 200 16.35 10.71 -24.09
N VAL A 201 15.32 9.90 -23.85
CA VAL A 201 13.94 10.38 -23.72
C VAL A 201 13.79 11.29 -22.51
N ALA A 202 14.35 10.90 -21.38
CA ALA A 202 14.34 11.70 -20.16
C ALA A 202 15.09 13.02 -20.37
N ALA A 203 16.26 12.99 -21.00
CA ALA A 203 17.04 14.20 -21.32
C ALA A 203 16.28 15.13 -22.27
N TYR A 204 15.61 14.57 -23.28
CA TYR A 204 14.78 15.37 -24.18
C TYR A 204 13.67 16.13 -23.45
N VAL A 205 12.91 15.45 -22.59
CA VAL A 205 11.82 16.10 -21.83
C VAL A 205 12.37 17.13 -20.84
N ARG A 206 13.51 16.87 -20.22
CA ARG A 206 14.19 17.80 -19.30
C ARG A 206 14.77 19.01 -20.01
N GLY A 207 15.10 18.92 -21.29
CA GLY A 207 15.68 20.02 -22.04
C GLY A 207 14.79 21.26 -22.18
N PHE A 208 13.55 21.22 -21.68
CA PHE A 208 12.61 22.33 -21.73
C PHE A 208 12.45 22.97 -20.35
N ALA A 209 12.64 24.27 -20.27
CA ALA A 209 12.58 25.04 -19.02
C ALA A 209 11.27 24.83 -18.23
N GLN A 210 10.15 24.68 -18.92
CA GLN A 210 8.85 24.40 -18.27
C GLN A 210 8.81 23.05 -17.53
N THR A 211 9.65 22.08 -17.89
CA THR A 211 9.74 20.79 -17.20
C THR A 211 10.34 20.97 -15.82
N ASP A 212 11.47 21.66 -15.74
CA ASP A 212 12.14 21.91 -14.46
C ASP A 212 11.31 22.83 -13.57
N GLU A 213 10.70 23.85 -14.14
CA GLU A 213 9.80 24.75 -13.41
C GLU A 213 8.63 24.00 -12.79
N PHE A 214 7.96 23.15 -13.57
CA PHE A 214 6.87 22.31 -13.07
C PHE A 214 7.33 21.36 -11.97
N LEU A 215 8.45 20.64 -12.18
CA LEU A 215 9.02 19.74 -11.18
C LEU A 215 9.34 20.47 -9.87
N ASN A 216 9.92 21.67 -9.94
CA ASN A 216 10.25 22.46 -8.76
C ASN A 216 8.98 22.82 -7.99
N ARG A 217 7.98 23.41 -8.67
CA ARG A 217 6.71 23.81 -8.03
C ARG A 217 5.95 22.63 -7.41
N VAL A 218 5.89 21.49 -8.11
CA VAL A 218 5.21 20.30 -7.58
C VAL A 218 6.03 19.71 -6.42
N THR A 219 7.37 19.72 -6.48
CA THR A 219 8.22 19.29 -5.38
C THR A 219 7.96 20.13 -4.13
N ASP A 220 7.97 21.46 -4.27
CA ASP A 220 7.72 22.39 -3.16
C ASP A 220 6.33 22.18 -2.55
N LEU A 221 5.31 22.00 -3.41
CA LEU A 221 3.96 21.68 -2.97
C LEU A 221 3.91 20.34 -2.20
N MET A 222 4.60 19.32 -2.68
CA MET A 222 4.64 18.01 -1.99
C MET A 222 5.36 18.13 -0.67
N LEU A 223 6.50 18.79 -0.60
CA LEU A 223 7.25 18.99 0.64
C LEU A 223 6.45 19.79 1.69
N TYR A 224 5.56 20.66 1.25
CA TYR A 224 4.61 21.34 2.12
C TYR A 224 3.50 20.39 2.60
N LEU A 225 2.88 19.61 1.70
CA LEU A 225 1.71 18.78 2.03
C LEU A 225 2.05 17.49 2.80
N LEU A 226 3.20 16.86 2.51
CA LEU A 226 3.55 15.55 3.07
C LEU A 226 3.58 15.54 4.61
N PRO A 227 4.14 16.55 5.32
CA PRO A 227 4.08 16.59 6.79
C PRO A 227 2.64 16.64 7.31
N HIS A 228 1.75 17.42 6.67
CA HIS A 228 0.35 17.51 7.07
C HIS A 228 -0.41 16.19 6.87
N TYR A 229 -0.14 15.46 5.79
CA TYR A 229 -0.71 14.12 5.58
C TYR A 229 -0.21 13.10 6.63
N VAL A 230 1.04 13.24 7.07
CA VAL A 230 1.57 12.42 8.17
C VAL A 230 0.87 12.75 9.50
N GLU A 231 0.64 14.04 9.78
CA GLU A 231 -0.08 14.48 10.98
C GLU A 231 -1.54 14.01 11.00
N GLU A 232 -2.22 14.05 9.85
CA GLU A 232 -3.58 13.52 9.67
C GLU A 232 -3.64 11.99 9.89
N GLY A 233 -2.51 11.29 9.79
CA GLY A 233 -2.43 9.84 9.94
C GLY A 233 -2.53 9.08 8.61
N LYS A 234 -2.41 9.79 7.48
CA LYS A 234 -2.40 9.16 6.16
C LYS A 234 -1.18 8.26 6.02
N SER A 235 -1.43 7.03 5.59
CA SER A 235 -0.40 5.99 5.50
C SER A 235 0.11 5.78 4.09
N TYR A 236 -0.69 6.12 3.09
CA TYR A 236 -0.41 5.99 1.67
C TYR A 236 -0.78 7.27 0.95
N LEU A 237 0.04 7.66 -0.01
CA LEU A 237 -0.24 8.76 -0.92
C LEU A 237 0.15 8.34 -2.34
N THR A 238 -0.79 8.41 -3.27
CA THR A 238 -0.54 8.17 -4.69
C THR A 238 -0.55 9.49 -5.45
N ILE A 239 0.62 9.90 -5.94
CA ILE A 239 0.81 11.08 -6.80
C ILE A 239 0.89 10.58 -8.25
N ALA A 240 -0.14 10.82 -9.03
CA ALA A 240 -0.25 10.33 -10.40
C ALA A 240 0.10 11.40 -11.44
N PHE A 241 0.96 11.05 -12.39
CA PHE A 241 1.33 11.90 -13.53
C PHE A 241 0.75 11.31 -14.80
N GLY A 242 -0.08 12.08 -15.53
CA GLY A 242 -0.78 11.64 -16.71
C GLY A 242 -0.24 12.29 -17.99
N CYS A 243 0.09 11.47 -19.01
CA CYS A 243 0.26 11.94 -20.38
C CYS A 243 -0.69 11.18 -21.32
N THR A 244 -0.65 11.40 -22.63
CA THR A 244 -1.60 10.77 -23.56
C THR A 244 -1.53 9.25 -23.51
N GLY A 245 -0.35 8.65 -23.66
CA GLY A 245 -0.15 7.20 -23.72
C GLY A 245 0.42 6.56 -22.47
N GLY A 246 0.86 7.34 -21.46
CA GLY A 246 1.44 6.82 -20.23
C GLY A 246 2.88 6.29 -20.34
N GLN A 247 3.59 6.54 -21.44
CA GLN A 247 4.86 5.86 -21.74
C GLN A 247 6.11 6.77 -21.67
N HIS A 248 5.99 8.07 -21.93
CA HIS A 248 7.14 8.98 -22.05
C HIS A 248 7.16 10.03 -20.94
N ARG A 249 6.40 11.15 -21.11
CA ARG A 249 6.41 12.31 -20.20
C ARG A 249 6.04 11.94 -18.77
N SER A 250 4.92 11.23 -18.61
CA SER A 250 4.43 10.80 -17.29
C SER A 250 5.43 9.90 -16.55
N VAL A 251 6.08 9.00 -17.28
CA VAL A 251 7.09 8.08 -16.72
C VAL A 251 8.29 8.86 -16.20
N MET A 252 8.87 9.75 -17.02
CA MET A 252 9.98 10.59 -16.60
C MET A 252 9.63 11.45 -15.39
N MET A 253 8.41 12.04 -15.38
CA MET A 253 7.95 12.86 -14.27
C MET A 253 7.79 12.07 -12.97
N ALA A 254 7.21 10.87 -13.03
CA ALA A 254 7.05 9.98 -11.88
C ALA A 254 8.41 9.54 -11.31
N GLU A 255 9.35 9.15 -12.18
CA GLU A 255 10.71 8.77 -11.78
C GLU A 255 11.47 9.93 -11.12
N GLU A 256 11.37 11.13 -11.69
CA GLU A 256 12.07 12.29 -11.17
C GLU A 256 11.49 12.77 -9.85
N MET A 257 10.16 12.81 -9.73
CA MET A 257 9.50 13.14 -8.47
C MET A 257 9.86 12.14 -7.38
N ALA A 258 9.85 10.84 -7.70
CA ALA A 258 10.26 9.81 -6.75
C ALA A 258 11.71 10.01 -6.26
N LYS A 259 12.64 10.38 -7.14
CA LYS A 259 14.03 10.70 -6.75
C LYS A 259 14.10 11.91 -5.81
N ARG A 260 13.37 12.97 -6.12
CA ARG A 260 13.36 14.21 -5.32
C ARG A 260 12.81 13.97 -3.92
N LEU A 261 11.68 13.27 -3.82
CA LEU A 261 11.07 12.96 -2.54
C LEU A 261 11.89 11.95 -1.72
N LYS A 262 12.55 10.97 -2.38
CA LYS A 262 13.54 10.10 -1.70
C LYS A 262 14.69 10.88 -1.11
N LYS A 263 15.23 11.84 -1.87
CA LYS A 263 16.31 12.73 -1.39
C LYS A 263 15.88 13.57 -0.19
N ALA A 264 14.58 13.90 -0.10
CA ALA A 264 14.00 14.60 1.03
C ALA A 264 13.67 13.68 2.24
N GLY A 265 14.02 12.39 2.18
CA GLY A 265 13.87 11.44 3.29
C GLY A 265 12.54 10.67 3.33
N TYR A 266 11.68 10.81 2.32
CA TYR A 266 10.42 10.07 2.27
C TYR A 266 10.58 8.66 1.69
N LEU A 267 9.75 7.73 2.15
CA LEU A 267 9.66 6.39 1.56
C LEU A 267 8.84 6.45 0.28
N VAL A 268 9.50 6.36 -0.88
CA VAL A 268 8.86 6.59 -2.18
C VAL A 268 9.10 5.44 -3.15
N LYS A 269 8.07 5.06 -3.91
CA LYS A 269 8.15 4.11 -5.03
C LYS A 269 7.66 4.76 -6.32
N ALA A 270 8.40 4.60 -7.43
CA ALA A 270 7.91 4.93 -8.75
C ALA A 270 7.19 3.72 -9.35
N LEU A 271 5.98 3.93 -9.85
CA LEU A 271 5.13 2.91 -10.47
C LEU A 271 4.69 3.36 -11.86
N HIS A 272 4.50 2.42 -12.77
CA HIS A 272 4.12 2.73 -14.15
C HIS A 272 3.02 1.78 -14.60
N ARG A 273 1.80 2.32 -14.76
CA ARG A 273 0.64 1.51 -15.12
C ARG A 273 0.65 1.07 -16.59
N ASP A 274 1.08 1.95 -17.49
CA ASP A 274 0.85 1.80 -18.93
C ASP A 274 2.15 1.61 -19.75
N ILE A 275 3.26 1.23 -19.10
CA ILE A 275 4.47 0.79 -19.80
C ILE A 275 4.27 -0.68 -20.24
N PRO A 276 4.61 -1.05 -21.49
CA PRO A 276 4.72 -2.45 -21.88
C PRO A 276 5.71 -3.20 -20.96
N ARG A 277 5.31 -4.39 -20.55
CA ARG A 277 6.18 -5.30 -19.77
C ARG A 277 7.26 -5.90 -20.64
#